data_1cda02c8709331cc459a87b1be895f04
#
_entry.id   1cda02c8709331cc459a87b1be895f04
#
_cell.length_a   1.000
_cell.length_b   1.000
_cell.length_c   1.000
_cell.angle_alpha   90.00
_cell.angle_beta   90.00
_cell.angle_gamma   90.00
#
_symmetry.space_group_name_H-M   'P 1'
#
loop_
_entity.id
_entity.type
_entity.pdbx_description
1 polymer ?
#
loop_
_entity_poly.entity_id
_entity_poly.type
_entity_poly.pdbx_seq_one_letter_code
_entity_poly.pdbx_strand_id
1 'polypeptide(L)'
;VTPLAGERTLLEAFGPLKATVSVESFSQVNPLAAGALLEEARTLVFGGRRALELYAGSGLFSLLLSPRYEEVVAVEISKEAVRRGEMVRKHLGAENVRFLRMDARKAEALGAFDLVVVDPPRAGLPPEVRAYLLRARPREILYVSCDPATWARDVGALVQGGYRLAF
;
A
#
# COMPACT_ATOMS: atom_id res chain seq x y z
N VAL A 1 1.55 -11.01 24.46
CA VAL A 1 1.46 -9.92 25.45
C VAL A 1 0.01 -9.85 25.91
N THR A 2 -0.25 -10.08 27.18
CA THR A 2 -1.60 -9.94 27.75
C THR A 2 -1.77 -8.48 28.18
N PRO A 3 -2.74 -7.73 27.67
CA PRO A 3 -2.97 -6.36 28.10
C PRO A 3 -3.37 -6.33 29.58
N LEU A 4 -2.75 -5.44 30.34
CA LEU A 4 -3.04 -5.29 31.79
C LEU A 4 -4.37 -4.59 32.03
N ALA A 5 -4.80 -3.69 31.18
CA ALA A 5 -6.11 -3.03 31.18
C ALA A 5 -6.29 -2.20 29.89
N GLY A 6 -7.54 -1.89 29.51
CA GLY A 6 -7.91 -0.98 28.43
C GLY A 6 -8.36 -1.67 27.13
N GLU A 7 -8.68 -0.85 26.13
CA GLU A 7 -9.09 -1.33 24.81
C GLU A 7 -7.89 -1.83 24.01
N ARG A 8 -8.09 -2.89 23.21
CA ARG A 8 -7.06 -3.47 22.35
C ARG A 8 -6.83 -2.66 21.07
N THR A 9 -7.68 -1.68 20.81
CA THR A 9 -7.66 -0.87 19.60
C THR A 9 -7.79 0.60 19.93
N LEU A 10 -7.07 1.44 19.18
CA LEU A 10 -7.16 2.89 19.25
C LEU A 10 -7.63 3.41 17.89
N LEU A 11 -8.45 4.46 17.89
CA LEU A 11 -8.74 5.21 16.69
C LEU A 11 -7.62 6.23 16.49
N GLU A 12 -6.90 6.10 15.40
CA GLU A 12 -5.76 6.97 15.08
C GLU A 12 -6.02 7.71 13.76
N ALA A 13 -5.62 8.98 13.71
CA ALA A 13 -5.76 9.80 12.51
C ALA A 13 -4.43 9.82 11.73
N PHE A 14 -4.49 9.45 10.45
CA PHE A 14 -3.38 9.51 9.50
C PHE A 14 -3.73 10.54 8.42
N GLY A 15 -3.45 11.81 8.70
CA GLY A 15 -3.92 12.88 7.82
C GLY A 15 -5.46 12.88 7.71
N PRO A 16 -6.01 12.77 6.48
CA PRO A 16 -7.45 12.75 6.26
C PRO A 16 -8.13 11.43 6.66
N LEU A 17 -7.36 10.34 6.88
CA LEU A 17 -7.89 9.03 7.23
C LEU A 17 -7.90 8.83 8.74
N LYS A 18 -9.02 8.30 9.25
CA LYS A 18 -9.10 7.75 10.61
C LYS A 18 -9.13 6.23 10.51
N ALA A 19 -8.17 5.57 11.11
CA ALA A 19 -8.06 4.11 11.09
C ALA A 19 -7.94 3.55 12.51
N THR A 20 -8.50 2.37 12.72
CA THR A 20 -8.35 1.65 13.98
C THR A 20 -7.04 0.87 13.97
N VAL A 21 -6.14 1.20 14.89
CA VAL A 21 -4.87 0.50 15.11
C VAL A 21 -4.94 -0.41 16.33
N SER A 22 -4.24 -1.53 16.26
CA SER A 22 -4.17 -2.49 17.38
C SER A 22 -2.74 -2.55 17.92
N VAL A 23 -2.59 -2.68 19.22
CA VAL A 23 -1.30 -2.89 19.92
C VAL A 23 -0.55 -4.15 19.45
N GLU A 24 -1.24 -5.09 18.81
CA GLU A 24 -0.65 -6.36 18.33
C GLU A 24 -0.22 -6.28 16.84
N SER A 25 -0.44 -5.14 16.18
CA SER A 25 -0.13 -4.97 14.77
C SER A 25 0.99 -3.99 14.55
N PHE A 26 1.76 -4.22 13.48
CA PHE A 26 2.61 -3.17 12.94
C PHE A 26 1.73 -1.98 12.56
N SER A 27 1.91 -0.89 13.26
CA SER A 27 1.35 0.42 12.94
C SER A 27 2.52 1.35 12.66
N GLN A 28 2.32 2.34 11.81
CA GLN A 28 3.33 3.39 11.63
C GLN A 28 3.61 4.04 12.99
N VAL A 29 4.86 3.97 13.42
CA VAL A 29 5.29 4.43 14.77
C VAL A 29 5.05 5.92 14.98
N ASN A 30 4.93 6.69 13.90
CA ASN A 30 4.65 8.12 13.93
C ASN A 30 3.45 8.46 13.04
N PRO A 31 2.25 8.63 13.61
CA PRO A 31 1.03 8.94 12.85
C PRO A 31 1.12 10.27 12.08
N LEU A 32 1.83 11.26 12.59
CA LEU A 32 2.01 12.54 11.90
C LEU A 32 2.86 12.39 10.64
N ALA A 33 3.96 11.64 10.72
CA ALA A 33 4.81 11.34 9.56
C ALA A 33 4.06 10.47 8.54
N ALA A 34 3.29 9.49 9.00
CA ALA A 34 2.43 8.67 8.14
C ALA A 34 1.37 9.53 7.44
N GLY A 35 0.74 10.45 8.16
CA GLY A 35 -0.23 11.39 7.58
C GLY A 35 0.38 12.28 6.50
N ALA A 36 1.57 12.82 6.74
CA ALA A 36 2.30 13.63 5.75
C ALA A 36 2.67 12.81 4.50
N LEU A 37 3.17 11.58 4.69
CA LEU A 37 3.48 10.67 3.60
C LEU A 37 2.24 10.33 2.75
N LEU A 38 1.11 10.06 3.39
CA LEU A 38 -0.14 9.76 2.70
C LEU A 38 -0.65 10.97 1.91
N GLU A 39 -0.57 12.18 2.48
CA GLU A 39 -0.97 13.40 1.78
C GLU A 39 -0.07 13.67 0.57
N GLU A 40 1.25 13.51 0.71
CA GLU A 40 2.18 13.59 -0.41
C GLU A 40 1.84 12.55 -1.48
N ALA A 41 1.67 11.30 -1.11
CA ALA A 41 1.26 10.22 -2.03
C ALA A 41 -0.01 10.59 -2.81
N ARG A 42 -0.98 11.21 -2.14
CA ARG A 42 -2.23 11.64 -2.76
C ARG A 42 -2.01 12.73 -3.81
N THR A 43 -1.04 13.63 -3.61
CA THR A 43 -0.75 14.71 -4.57
C THR A 43 0.00 14.21 -5.81
N LEU A 44 0.81 13.15 -5.66
CA LEU A 44 1.67 12.62 -6.71
C LEU A 44 0.95 11.74 -7.74
N VAL A 45 -0.22 11.17 -7.40
CA VAL A 45 -0.92 10.23 -8.29
C VAL A 45 -2.01 10.91 -9.12
N PHE A 46 -2.17 10.50 -10.37
CA PHE A 46 -3.13 11.14 -11.31
C PHE A 46 -4.56 10.61 -11.21
N GLY A 47 -4.77 9.43 -10.65
CA GLY A 47 -6.06 8.73 -10.69
C GLY A 47 -6.23 7.91 -11.97
N GLY A 48 -7.29 7.10 -12.06
CA GLY A 48 -7.51 6.21 -13.19
C GLY A 48 -8.62 5.19 -12.93
N ARG A 49 -8.61 4.11 -13.70
CA ARG A 49 -9.59 3.05 -13.54
C ARG A 49 -9.21 2.09 -12.42
N ARG A 50 -7.97 1.59 -12.42
CA ARG A 50 -7.55 0.52 -11.52
C ARG A 50 -6.25 0.85 -10.80
N ALA A 51 -6.24 0.73 -9.47
CA ALA A 51 -5.03 0.81 -8.66
C ALA A 51 -4.78 -0.50 -7.92
N LEU A 52 -3.51 -0.84 -7.73
CA LEU A 52 -3.04 -1.97 -6.95
C LEU A 52 -2.11 -1.48 -5.86
N GLU A 53 -2.31 -1.94 -4.63
CA GLU A 53 -1.35 -1.80 -3.55
C GLU A 53 -0.80 -3.18 -3.19
N LEU A 54 0.52 -3.34 -3.27
CA LEU A 54 1.24 -4.54 -2.81
C LEU A 54 1.87 -4.25 -1.46
N TYR A 55 1.87 -5.24 -0.57
CA TYR A 55 2.30 -5.10 0.84
C TYR A 55 1.39 -4.15 1.62
N ALA A 56 0.10 -4.23 1.36
CA ALA A 56 -0.86 -3.21 1.77
C ALA A 56 -1.03 -3.04 3.29
N GLY A 57 -0.63 -4.02 4.09
CA GLY A 57 -0.92 -3.98 5.52
C GLY A 57 -2.44 -3.84 5.75
N SER A 58 -2.85 -2.78 6.44
CA SER A 58 -4.27 -2.42 6.61
C SER A 58 -4.83 -1.55 5.48
N GLY A 59 -4.07 -1.31 4.42
CA GLY A 59 -4.53 -0.65 3.20
C GLY A 59 -4.66 0.87 3.31
N LEU A 60 -3.76 1.54 4.01
CA LEU A 60 -3.84 2.99 4.18
C LEU A 60 -3.78 3.73 2.84
N PHE A 61 -2.88 3.33 1.93
CA PHE A 61 -2.82 3.92 0.59
C PHE A 61 -4.05 3.55 -0.24
N SER A 62 -4.48 2.29 -0.21
CA SER A 62 -5.69 1.85 -0.93
C SER A 62 -6.92 2.66 -0.53
N LEU A 63 -7.12 2.86 0.78
CA LEU A 63 -8.26 3.60 1.32
C LEU A 63 -8.17 5.10 0.99
N LEU A 64 -6.96 5.68 1.08
CA LEU A 64 -6.72 7.08 0.72
C LEU A 64 -6.97 7.35 -0.75
N LEU A 65 -6.53 6.44 -1.62
CA LEU A 65 -6.58 6.61 -3.06
C LEU A 65 -7.93 6.17 -3.67
N SER A 66 -8.77 5.46 -2.89
CA SER A 66 -10.05 4.94 -3.38
C SER A 66 -10.94 5.98 -4.09
N PRO A 67 -11.03 7.27 -3.67
CA PRO A 67 -11.86 8.23 -4.36
C PRO A 67 -11.38 8.62 -5.78
N ARG A 68 -10.16 8.22 -6.15
CA ARG A 68 -9.53 8.56 -7.44
C ARG A 68 -9.54 7.44 -8.46
N TYR A 69 -10.00 6.23 -8.07
CA TYR A 69 -10.00 5.03 -8.91
C TYR A 69 -11.37 4.35 -8.90
N GLU A 70 -11.74 3.71 -10.00
CA GLU A 70 -12.96 2.91 -10.08
C GLU A 70 -12.84 1.61 -9.28
N GLU A 71 -11.66 0.99 -9.28
CA GLU A 71 -11.32 -0.22 -8.52
C GLU A 71 -9.96 -0.06 -7.86
N VAL A 72 -9.87 -0.42 -6.60
CA VAL A 72 -8.59 -0.52 -5.86
C VAL A 72 -8.45 -1.91 -5.29
N VAL A 73 -7.31 -2.57 -5.56
CA VAL A 73 -6.99 -3.89 -5.04
C VAL A 73 -5.84 -3.78 -4.06
N ALA A 74 -6.05 -4.19 -2.82
CA ALA A 74 -5.06 -4.22 -1.75
C ALA A 74 -4.60 -5.66 -1.50
N VAL A 75 -3.33 -5.95 -1.77
CA VAL A 75 -2.71 -7.28 -1.61
C VAL A 75 -1.85 -7.31 -0.36
N GLU A 76 -2.16 -8.24 0.53
CA GLU A 76 -1.45 -8.43 1.79
C GLU A 76 -1.42 -9.92 2.16
N ILE A 77 -0.30 -10.40 2.67
CA ILE A 77 -0.14 -11.82 3.06
C ILE A 77 -0.70 -12.13 4.46
N SER A 78 -0.68 -11.13 5.34
CA SER A 78 -1.15 -11.24 6.72
C SER A 78 -2.67 -11.27 6.78
N LYS A 79 -3.23 -12.39 7.26
CA LYS A 79 -4.67 -12.54 7.48
C LYS A 79 -5.22 -11.46 8.41
N GLU A 80 -4.47 -11.12 9.45
CA GLU A 80 -4.90 -10.14 10.45
C GLU A 80 -4.91 -8.71 9.89
N ALA A 81 -3.91 -8.36 9.08
CA ALA A 81 -3.87 -7.06 8.42
C ALA A 81 -5.02 -6.90 7.41
N VAL A 82 -5.29 -7.92 6.59
CA VAL A 82 -6.44 -7.95 5.68
C VAL A 82 -7.76 -7.78 6.45
N ARG A 83 -7.95 -8.51 7.55
CA ARG A 83 -9.16 -8.39 8.38
C ARG A 83 -9.38 -6.96 8.89
N ARG A 84 -8.30 -6.30 9.33
CA ARG A 84 -8.36 -4.89 9.77
C ARG A 84 -8.68 -3.96 8.63
N GLY A 85 -8.01 -4.10 7.49
CA GLY A 85 -8.28 -3.31 6.30
C GLY A 85 -9.74 -3.40 5.88
N GLU A 86 -10.32 -4.60 5.89
CA GLU A 86 -11.75 -4.81 5.61
C GLU A 86 -12.67 -4.12 6.63
N MET A 87 -12.30 -4.06 7.91
CA MET A 87 -13.07 -3.33 8.92
C MET A 87 -13.04 -1.83 8.66
N VAL A 88 -11.86 -1.27 8.38
CA VAL A 88 -11.71 0.18 8.07
C VAL A 88 -12.41 0.53 6.77
N ARG A 89 -12.27 -0.30 5.72
CA ARG A 89 -12.95 -0.15 4.44
C ARG A 89 -14.48 -0.01 4.62
N LYS A 90 -15.08 -0.91 5.39
CA LYS A 90 -16.52 -0.88 5.70
C LYS A 90 -16.91 0.37 6.47
N HIS A 91 -16.12 0.77 7.46
CA HIS A 91 -16.37 1.97 8.25
C HIS A 91 -16.33 3.25 7.40
N LEU A 92 -15.44 3.30 6.40
CA LEU A 92 -15.29 4.44 5.48
C LEU A 92 -16.23 4.38 4.27
N GLY A 93 -16.98 3.29 4.09
CA GLY A 93 -17.83 3.11 2.91
C GLY A 93 -17.06 3.01 1.59
N ALA A 94 -15.79 2.58 1.63
CA ALA A 94 -14.94 2.45 0.44
C ALA A 94 -15.25 1.15 -0.33
N GLU A 95 -16.41 1.11 -1.00
CA GLU A 95 -16.93 -0.12 -1.63
C GLU A 95 -16.09 -0.57 -2.83
N ASN A 96 -15.39 0.33 -3.48
CA ASN A 96 -14.50 0.07 -4.62
C ASN A 96 -13.13 -0.49 -4.22
N VAL A 97 -12.84 -0.63 -2.92
CA VAL A 97 -11.60 -1.25 -2.41
C VAL A 97 -11.84 -2.72 -2.10
N ARG A 98 -10.96 -3.59 -2.60
CA ARG A 98 -10.99 -5.03 -2.36
C ARG A 98 -9.68 -5.51 -1.78
N PHE A 99 -9.74 -6.12 -0.60
CA PHE A 99 -8.58 -6.76 0.02
C PHE A 99 -8.42 -8.21 -0.44
N LEU A 100 -7.20 -8.57 -0.82
CA LEU A 100 -6.83 -9.94 -1.18
C LEU A 100 -5.73 -10.44 -0.26
N ARG A 101 -6.01 -11.53 0.47
CA ARG A 101 -4.95 -12.24 1.17
C ARG A 101 -4.12 -13.05 0.17
N MET A 102 -3.01 -12.47 -0.28
CA MET A 102 -2.18 -13.07 -1.32
C MET A 102 -0.71 -12.65 -1.15
N ASP A 103 0.20 -13.50 -1.60
CA ASP A 103 1.61 -13.14 -1.74
C ASP A 103 1.80 -12.18 -2.93
N ALA A 104 2.47 -11.05 -2.71
CA ALA A 104 2.74 -10.05 -3.74
C ALA A 104 3.45 -10.61 -4.99
N ARG A 105 4.24 -11.70 -4.85
CA ARG A 105 4.89 -12.40 -5.96
C ARG A 105 3.91 -12.99 -6.98
N LYS A 106 2.64 -13.15 -6.61
CA LYS A 106 1.57 -13.65 -7.47
C LYS A 106 0.73 -12.55 -8.13
N ALA A 107 1.14 -11.29 -8.01
CA ALA A 107 0.40 -10.12 -8.51
C ALA A 107 0.10 -10.18 -10.02
N GLU A 108 0.92 -10.88 -10.80
CA GLU A 108 0.70 -11.07 -12.24
C GLU A 108 -0.67 -11.66 -12.59
N ALA A 109 -1.23 -12.51 -11.71
CA ALA A 109 -2.56 -13.10 -11.88
C ALA A 109 -3.71 -12.07 -11.81
N LEU A 110 -3.44 -10.85 -11.34
CA LEU A 110 -4.46 -9.79 -11.18
C LEU A 110 -4.64 -8.92 -12.44
N GLY A 111 -3.76 -9.08 -13.43
CA GLY A 111 -3.80 -8.31 -14.67
C GLY A 111 -3.14 -6.92 -14.58
N ALA A 112 -3.60 -5.99 -15.42
CA ALA A 112 -3.02 -4.66 -15.55
C ALA A 112 -3.73 -3.63 -14.66
N PHE A 113 -2.96 -2.63 -14.20
CA PHE A 113 -3.40 -1.49 -13.39
C PHE A 113 -2.81 -0.19 -13.92
N ASP A 114 -3.49 0.93 -13.66
CA ASP A 114 -2.98 2.26 -14.01
C ASP A 114 -1.90 2.71 -13.01
N LEU A 115 -2.14 2.43 -11.72
CA LEU A 115 -1.19 2.68 -10.63
C LEU A 115 -0.87 1.38 -9.91
N VAL A 116 0.42 1.19 -9.58
CA VAL A 116 0.84 0.21 -8.57
C VAL A 116 1.58 0.92 -7.45
N VAL A 117 1.05 0.82 -6.24
CA VAL A 117 1.71 1.28 -5.00
C VAL A 117 2.47 0.09 -4.40
N VAL A 118 3.70 0.31 -4.01
CA VAL A 118 4.52 -0.69 -3.32
C VAL A 118 5.16 -0.08 -2.08
N ASP A 119 4.95 -0.73 -0.92
CA ASP A 119 5.61 -0.41 0.36
C ASP A 119 6.23 -1.69 0.93
N PRO A 120 7.30 -2.21 0.29
CA PRO A 120 7.87 -3.50 0.64
C PRO A 120 8.65 -3.44 1.96
N PRO A 121 8.94 -4.61 2.58
CA PRO A 121 9.89 -4.72 3.68
C PRO A 121 11.27 -4.18 3.31
N ARG A 122 12.16 -4.01 4.30
CA ARG A 122 13.54 -3.50 4.11
C ARG A 122 14.35 -4.21 3.03
N ALA A 123 14.05 -5.48 2.73
CA ALA A 123 14.69 -6.23 1.64
C ALA A 123 14.36 -5.68 0.23
N GLY A 124 13.38 -4.81 0.11
CA GLY A 124 12.89 -4.28 -1.16
C GLY A 124 12.02 -5.27 -1.93
N LEU A 125 11.87 -5.03 -3.22
CA LEU A 125 11.04 -5.87 -4.10
C LEU A 125 11.77 -7.15 -4.49
N PRO A 126 11.12 -8.33 -4.36
CA PRO A 126 11.66 -9.57 -4.92
C PRO A 126 11.67 -9.51 -6.47
N PRO A 127 12.51 -10.34 -7.12
CA PRO A 127 12.66 -10.34 -8.57
C PRO A 127 11.33 -10.52 -9.32
N GLU A 128 10.44 -11.35 -8.81
CA GLU A 128 9.14 -11.64 -9.40
C GLU A 128 8.24 -10.39 -9.47
N VAL A 129 8.24 -9.58 -8.41
CA VAL A 129 7.44 -8.34 -8.36
C VAL A 129 8.03 -7.29 -9.30
N ARG A 130 9.37 -7.13 -9.34
CA ARG A 130 10.02 -6.24 -10.32
C ARG A 130 9.70 -6.66 -11.75
N ALA A 131 9.80 -7.96 -12.03
CA ALA A 131 9.47 -8.51 -13.35
C ALA A 131 7.99 -8.28 -13.72
N TYR A 132 7.06 -8.43 -12.75
CA TYR A 132 5.66 -8.09 -12.95
C TYR A 132 5.49 -6.62 -13.33
N LEU A 133 6.06 -5.69 -12.57
CA LEU A 133 5.97 -4.25 -12.84
C LEU A 133 6.48 -3.89 -14.25
N LEU A 134 7.60 -4.50 -14.65
CA LEU A 134 8.19 -4.29 -15.99
C LEU A 134 7.34 -4.87 -17.12
N ARG A 135 6.64 -5.98 -16.90
CA ARG A 135 5.75 -6.59 -17.91
C ARG A 135 4.38 -5.91 -17.96
N ALA A 136 3.75 -5.69 -16.80
CA ALA A 136 2.42 -5.10 -16.70
C ALA A 136 2.40 -3.63 -17.13
N ARG A 137 3.53 -2.93 -17.02
CA ARG A 137 3.69 -1.54 -17.45
C ARG A 137 2.60 -0.61 -16.90
N PRO A 138 2.32 -0.61 -15.56
CA PRO A 138 1.43 0.41 -15.01
C PRO A 138 1.93 1.81 -15.42
N ARG A 139 1.00 2.73 -15.65
CA ARG A 139 1.33 4.12 -16.00
C ARG A 139 2.18 4.78 -14.93
N GLU A 140 1.90 4.44 -13.67
CA GLU A 140 2.57 4.98 -12.50
C GLU A 140 2.94 3.88 -11.52
N ILE A 141 4.11 4.03 -10.88
CA ILE A 141 4.54 3.24 -9.74
C ILE A 141 4.83 4.21 -8.60
N LEU A 142 4.09 4.12 -7.51
CA LEU A 142 4.40 4.82 -6.27
C LEU A 142 5.19 3.86 -5.37
N TYR A 143 6.49 4.13 -5.22
CA TYR A 143 7.38 3.31 -4.40
C TYR A 143 7.71 4.02 -3.08
N VAL A 144 7.22 3.46 -1.99
CA VAL A 144 7.56 3.86 -0.62
C VAL A 144 8.62 2.91 -0.08
N SER A 145 9.64 3.42 0.61
CA SER A 145 10.68 2.59 1.20
C SER A 145 11.28 3.23 2.45
N CYS A 146 11.58 2.40 3.44
CA CYS A 146 12.34 2.80 4.61
C CYS A 146 13.86 2.50 4.49
N ASP A 147 14.33 1.95 3.35
CA ASP A 147 15.73 1.61 3.11
C ASP A 147 16.22 2.18 1.78
N PRO A 148 17.07 3.22 1.80
CA PRO A 148 17.54 3.88 0.58
C PRO A 148 18.35 2.98 -0.36
N ALA A 149 19.10 2.00 0.17
CA ALA A 149 19.95 1.14 -0.65
C ALA A 149 19.12 0.16 -1.48
N THR A 150 18.15 -0.50 -0.86
CA THR A 150 17.24 -1.40 -1.57
C THR A 150 16.32 -0.64 -2.51
N TRP A 151 15.87 0.56 -2.13
CA TRP A 151 15.12 1.46 -3.00
C TRP A 151 15.91 1.82 -4.26
N ALA A 152 17.16 2.27 -4.12
CA ALA A 152 18.01 2.63 -5.27
C ALA A 152 18.24 1.46 -6.22
N ARG A 153 18.45 0.24 -5.68
CA ARG A 153 18.57 -1.00 -6.48
C ARG A 153 17.30 -1.26 -7.30
N ASP A 154 16.15 -1.21 -6.66
CA ASP A 154 14.88 -1.58 -7.29
C ASP A 154 14.42 -0.51 -8.30
N VAL A 155 14.52 0.76 -7.92
CA VAL A 155 14.23 1.89 -8.84
C VAL A 155 15.20 1.90 -10.01
N GLY A 156 16.50 1.63 -9.78
CA GLY A 156 17.48 1.48 -10.85
C GLY A 156 17.08 0.43 -11.88
N ALA A 157 16.59 -0.73 -11.44
CA ALA A 157 16.08 -1.77 -12.33
C ALA A 157 14.82 -1.32 -13.11
N LEU A 158 13.91 -0.61 -12.46
CA LEU A 158 12.71 -0.06 -13.13
C LEU A 158 13.07 1.00 -14.17
N VAL A 159 14.03 1.89 -13.85
CA VAL A 159 14.54 2.91 -14.80
C VAL A 159 15.24 2.28 -16.00
N GLN A 160 16.10 1.27 -15.79
CA GLN A 160 16.70 0.49 -16.88
C GLN A 160 15.63 -0.20 -17.73
N GLY A 161 14.52 -0.60 -17.12
CA GLY A 161 13.36 -1.15 -17.79
C GLY A 161 12.47 -0.11 -18.50
N GLY A 162 12.84 1.19 -18.50
CA GLY A 162 12.18 2.25 -19.28
C GLY A 162 11.21 3.13 -18.50
N TYR A 163 11.17 3.03 -17.15
CA TYR A 163 10.51 4.03 -16.32
C TYR A 163 11.38 5.27 -16.16
N ARG A 164 10.75 6.38 -15.82
CA ARG A 164 11.45 7.61 -15.43
C ARG A 164 11.14 7.93 -13.98
N LEU A 165 12.16 8.30 -13.23
CA LEU A 165 11.98 8.84 -11.89
C LEU A 165 11.41 10.26 -12.02
N ALA A 166 10.32 10.54 -11.33
CA ALA A 166 9.64 11.83 -11.36
C ALA A 166 10.07 12.75 -10.21
N PHE A 167 10.50 12.16 -9.07
CA PHE A 167 10.90 12.88 -7.84
C PHE A 167 12.07 12.17 -7.18
#